data_f05cc4fc1144dbf233385c4eabb8eafe
#
_entry.id   f05cc4fc1144dbf233385c4eabb8eafe
#
_cell.length_a   1.000
_cell.length_b   1.000
_cell.length_c   1.000
_cell.angle_alpha   90.00
_cell.angle_beta   90.00
_cell.angle_gamma   90.00
#
_symmetry.space_group_name_H-M   'P 1'
#
loop_
_entity.id
_entity.type
_entity.pdbx_description
1 polymer ?
#
loop_
_entity_poly.entity_id
_entity_poly.type
_entity_poly.pdbx_seq_one_letter_code
_entity_poly.pdbx_strand_id
1 'polypeptide(L)'
;MLTKNLKSDNYETIKIENEVYINSPKLKIEKTFVSNYEKDKEKLKYTLDITNERKDSISKKITLFEKTTNGALDKNSIKVKDGNGNEIPSENYDIVEVAGKVELKFKDDIYILGKNSNKQTTLDKNDIPSASTKIYDKITITYDVEKEKGKDSKSTTIVNSNDNTIDEDRK
;
A
#
# COMPACT_ATOMS: atom_id res chain seq x y z
N MET A 1 -34.86 -2.70 -7.18
CA MET A 1 -34.90 -3.06 -6.99
C MET A 1 -34.92 -3.96 -7.24
N LEU A 2 -34.79 -4.47 -6.69
CA LEU A 2 -34.94 -5.19 -6.74
C LEU A 2 -35.90 -5.37 -6.77
N THR A 3 -36.58 -5.13 -6.29
CA THR A 3 -37.21 -5.28 -6.22
C THR A 3 -37.84 -5.12 -5.79
N LYS A 4 -38.50 -4.85 -5.11
CA LYS A 4 -38.84 -4.83 -4.48
C LYS A 4 -39.38 -5.30 -4.57
N ASN A 5 -39.61 -5.77 -4.31
CA ASN A 5 -39.73 -6.35 -4.27
C ASN A 5 -39.78 -7.04 -4.30
N LEU A 6 -39.60 -7.76 -3.86
CA LEU A 6 -39.51 -8.31 -3.68
C LEU A 6 -39.76 -8.28 -3.31
N LYS A 7 -39.95 -8.37 -2.81
CA LYS A 7 -40.13 -7.96 -2.32
C LYS A 7 -39.66 -7.15 -1.80
N SER A 8 -39.40 -7.02 -1.16
CA SER A 8 -38.81 -5.70 -1.33
C SER A 8 -37.83 -5.30 -0.23
N ASP A 9 -37.98 -5.71 1.00
CA ASP A 9 -37.07 -5.44 2.12
C ASP A 9 -35.70 -6.08 1.89
N ASN A 10 -35.68 -7.28 1.39
CA ASN A 10 -34.45 -7.98 1.05
C ASN A 10 -33.66 -7.24 -0.02
N TYR A 11 -34.38 -6.61 -0.91
CA TYR A 11 -33.76 -5.84 -1.98
C TYR A 11 -32.98 -4.64 -1.43
N GLU A 12 -33.52 -3.94 -0.47
CA GLU A 12 -32.83 -2.80 0.13
C GLU A 12 -31.57 -3.21 0.88
N THR A 13 -31.64 -4.32 1.60
CA THR A 13 -30.47 -4.84 2.33
C THR A 13 -29.33 -5.19 1.38
N ILE A 14 -29.65 -5.85 0.27
CA ILE A 14 -28.65 -6.21 -0.72
C ILE A 14 -28.02 -4.95 -1.34
N LYS A 15 -28.84 -3.93 -1.59
CA LYS A 15 -28.38 -2.67 -2.15
C LYS A 15 -27.37 -1.97 -1.23
N ILE A 16 -27.61 -1.97 0.06
CA ILE A 16 -26.69 -1.36 1.04
C ILE A 16 -25.36 -2.12 1.06
N GLU A 17 -25.40 -3.44 1.04
CA GLU A 17 -24.19 -4.25 1.00
C GLU A 17 -23.38 -3.97 -0.25
N ASN A 18 -24.02 -3.87 -1.40
CA ASN A 18 -23.35 -3.57 -2.65
C ASN A 18 -22.68 -2.20 -2.63
N GLU A 19 -23.29 -1.22 -2.00
CA GLU A 19 -22.70 0.11 -1.88
C GLU A 19 -21.42 0.08 -1.04
N VAL A 20 -21.38 -0.71 0.04
CA VAL A 20 -20.19 -0.86 0.85
C VAL A 20 -19.05 -1.48 0.04
N TYR A 21 -19.33 -2.53 -0.72
CA TYR A 21 -18.32 -3.18 -1.54
C TYR A 21 -17.82 -2.28 -2.68
N ILE A 22 -18.69 -1.49 -3.27
CA ILE A 22 -18.33 -0.58 -4.35
C ILE A 22 -17.33 0.46 -3.88
N ASN A 23 -17.41 0.88 -2.62
CA ASN A 23 -16.55 1.91 -2.06
C ASN A 23 -15.26 1.36 -1.43
N SER A 24 -15.06 0.05 -1.45
CA SER A 24 -13.84 -0.55 -0.93
C SER A 24 -12.66 -0.22 -1.82
N PRO A 25 -11.50 0.11 -1.26
CA PRO A 25 -10.32 0.40 -2.05
C PRO A 25 -9.81 -0.85 -2.76
N LYS A 26 -9.08 -0.66 -3.82
CA LYS A 26 -8.40 -1.73 -4.53
C LYS A 26 -6.95 -1.34 -4.72
N LEU A 27 -6.09 -1.82 -3.84
CA LEU A 27 -4.67 -1.50 -3.92
C LEU A 27 -3.99 -2.24 -5.06
N LYS A 28 -3.00 -1.58 -5.63
CA LYS A 28 -2.11 -2.16 -6.62
C LYS A 28 -0.68 -1.85 -6.20
N ILE A 29 0.18 -2.85 -6.30
CA ILE A 29 1.61 -2.69 -6.06
C ILE A 29 2.35 -2.95 -7.36
N GLU A 30 3.20 -2.02 -7.76
CA GLU A 30 4.17 -2.26 -8.82
C GLU A 30 5.53 -2.35 -8.15
N LYS A 31 6.18 -3.49 -8.28
CA LYS A 31 7.46 -3.77 -7.64
C LYS A 31 8.52 -4.01 -8.70
N THR A 32 9.58 -3.22 -8.66
CA THR A 32 10.71 -3.34 -9.58
C THR A 32 12.01 -3.31 -8.79
N PHE A 33 13.10 -3.72 -9.41
CA PHE A 33 14.39 -3.59 -8.79
C PHE A 33 15.49 -3.36 -9.81
N VAL A 34 16.59 -2.76 -9.34
CA VAL A 34 17.82 -2.58 -10.10
C VAL A 34 18.93 -3.27 -9.33
N SER A 35 19.77 -4.01 -10.05
CA SER A 35 20.88 -4.74 -9.45
C SER A 35 22.19 -4.04 -9.73
N ASN A 36 23.00 -3.87 -8.69
CA ASN A 36 24.37 -3.34 -8.80
C ASN A 36 25.32 -4.31 -8.14
N TYR A 37 26.46 -4.56 -8.79
CA TYR A 37 27.48 -5.45 -8.26
C TYR A 37 28.61 -4.65 -7.65
N GLU A 38 29.07 -5.08 -6.49
CA GLU A 38 30.19 -4.47 -5.80
C GLU A 38 31.01 -5.58 -5.14
N LYS A 39 32.15 -5.90 -5.72
CA LYS A 39 33.02 -7.01 -5.27
C LYS A 39 32.25 -8.32 -5.26
N ASP A 40 32.11 -8.93 -4.08
CA ASP A 40 31.42 -10.20 -3.91
C ASP A 40 29.95 -10.05 -3.54
N LYS A 41 29.48 -8.82 -3.52
CA LYS A 41 28.12 -8.49 -3.11
C LYS A 41 27.31 -7.94 -4.26
N GLU A 42 26.03 -8.23 -4.21
CA GLU A 42 25.07 -7.63 -5.12
C GLU A 42 24.08 -6.82 -4.30
N LYS A 43 23.89 -5.57 -4.66
CA LYS A 43 22.92 -4.70 -4.01
C LYS A 43 21.73 -4.56 -4.93
N LEU A 44 20.57 -4.92 -4.43
CA LEU A 44 19.30 -4.78 -5.13
C LEU A 44 18.57 -3.57 -4.57
N LYS A 45 18.25 -2.63 -5.44
CA LYS A 45 17.42 -1.49 -5.04
C LYS A 45 16.01 -1.73 -5.52
N TYR A 46 15.11 -1.94 -4.58
CA TYR A 46 13.69 -2.16 -4.85
C TYR A 46 12.92 -0.85 -4.84
N THR A 47 11.92 -0.78 -5.71
CA THR A 47 10.96 0.31 -5.74
C THR A 47 9.56 -0.30 -5.73
N LEU A 48 8.74 0.15 -4.78
CA LEU A 48 7.34 -0.25 -4.65
C LEU A 48 6.47 0.96 -4.88
N ASP A 49 5.62 0.92 -5.89
CA ASP A 49 4.60 1.94 -6.10
C ASP A 49 3.25 1.39 -5.67
N ILE A 50 2.63 2.07 -4.72
CA ILE A 50 1.33 1.67 -4.17
C ILE A 50 0.29 2.68 -4.61
N THR A 51 -0.73 2.20 -5.31
CA THR A 51 -1.86 3.02 -5.78
C THR A 51 -3.17 2.38 -5.39
N ASN A 52 -4.23 3.16 -5.40
CA ASN A 52 -5.60 2.68 -5.20
C ASN A 52 -6.33 2.81 -6.52
N GLU A 53 -6.68 1.67 -7.12
CA GLU A 53 -7.28 1.62 -8.46
C GLU A 53 -8.78 1.87 -8.46
N ARG A 54 -9.43 1.84 -7.30
CA ARG A 54 -10.88 2.04 -7.24
C ARG A 54 -11.23 3.50 -7.13
N LYS A 55 -11.87 4.02 -8.17
CA LYS A 55 -12.40 5.39 -8.17
C LYS A 55 -13.39 5.58 -7.02
N ASP A 56 -13.38 6.77 -6.44
CA ASP A 56 -14.28 7.18 -5.35
C ASP A 56 -14.12 6.39 -4.06
N SER A 57 -12.92 5.84 -3.84
CA SER A 57 -12.59 5.13 -2.61
C SER A 57 -11.33 5.68 -1.97
N ILE A 58 -11.12 5.32 -0.71
CA ILE A 58 -9.96 5.71 0.06
C ILE A 58 -9.35 4.48 0.72
N SER A 59 -8.06 4.29 0.52
CA SER A 59 -7.29 3.29 1.23
C SER A 59 -6.64 3.97 2.44
N LYS A 60 -6.80 3.37 3.62
CA LYS A 60 -6.25 3.85 4.88
C LYS A 60 -5.82 2.68 5.74
N LYS A 61 -5.19 2.96 6.89
CA LYS A 61 -4.66 1.91 7.77
C LYS A 61 -3.72 0.98 6.99
N ILE A 62 -2.79 1.59 6.29
CA ILE A 62 -1.92 0.87 5.36
C ILE A 62 -0.71 0.34 6.10
N THR A 63 -0.48 -0.96 6.00
CA THR A 63 0.67 -1.63 6.59
C THR A 63 1.35 -2.47 5.52
N LEU A 64 2.65 -2.33 5.42
CA LEU A 64 3.46 -3.09 4.47
C LEU A 64 4.39 -4.02 5.25
N PHE A 65 4.42 -5.28 4.84
CA PHE A 65 5.35 -6.27 5.36
C PHE A 65 6.29 -6.70 4.25
N GLU A 66 7.58 -6.69 4.56
CA GLU A 66 8.61 -7.11 3.62
C GLU A 66 9.44 -8.22 4.25
N LYS A 67 9.58 -9.35 3.53
CA LYS A 67 10.41 -10.46 3.95
C LYS A 67 11.42 -10.76 2.87
N THR A 68 12.69 -10.81 3.23
CA THR A 68 13.77 -11.13 2.32
C THR A 68 14.40 -12.47 2.71
N THR A 69 14.56 -13.36 1.73
CA THR A 69 15.21 -14.65 1.91
C THR A 69 16.54 -14.62 1.18
N ASN A 70 17.61 -15.09 1.82
CA ASN A 70 18.99 -15.09 1.26
C ASN A 70 19.47 -13.70 0.90
N GLY A 71 19.10 -12.73 1.69
CA GLY A 71 19.52 -11.34 1.53
C GLY A 71 19.22 -10.59 2.80
N ALA A 72 19.81 -9.43 2.93
CA ALA A 72 19.63 -8.56 4.09
C ALA A 72 19.05 -7.22 3.64
N LEU A 73 17.82 -6.93 4.04
CA LEU A 73 17.21 -5.63 3.81
C LEU A 73 17.86 -4.62 4.76
N ASP A 74 18.32 -3.51 4.21
CA ASP A 74 18.85 -2.42 5.01
C ASP A 74 17.70 -1.52 5.45
N LYS A 75 17.29 -1.64 6.69
CA LYS A 75 16.20 -0.85 7.25
C LYS A 75 16.44 0.65 7.13
N ASN A 76 17.70 1.06 7.23
CA ASN A 76 18.05 2.48 7.15
C ASN A 76 18.01 3.03 5.73
N SER A 77 17.91 2.17 4.72
CA SER A 77 17.77 2.59 3.33
C SER A 77 16.35 2.88 2.92
N ILE A 78 15.38 2.56 3.78
CA ILE A 78 13.97 2.74 3.44
C ILE A 78 13.64 4.22 3.30
N LYS A 79 13.07 4.58 2.14
CA LYS A 79 12.60 5.93 1.87
C LYS A 79 11.15 5.86 1.39
N VAL A 80 10.35 6.80 1.85
CA VAL A 80 8.94 6.87 1.53
C VAL A 80 8.66 8.22 0.89
N LYS A 81 8.08 8.19 -0.31
CA LYS A 81 7.79 9.41 -1.08
C LYS A 81 6.36 9.40 -1.58
N ASP A 82 5.85 10.59 -1.85
CA ASP A 82 4.54 10.73 -2.50
C ASP A 82 4.67 10.63 -4.02
N GLY A 83 3.55 10.79 -4.73
CA GLY A 83 3.51 10.69 -6.19
C GLY A 83 4.29 11.78 -6.92
N ASN A 84 4.64 12.85 -6.24
CA ASN A 84 5.42 13.96 -6.81
C ASN A 84 6.92 13.84 -6.49
N GLY A 85 7.32 12.78 -5.82
CA GLY A 85 8.71 12.56 -5.44
C GLY A 85 9.15 13.26 -4.17
N ASN A 86 8.22 13.88 -3.44
CA ASN A 86 8.53 14.52 -2.17
C ASN A 86 8.54 13.49 -1.05
N GLU A 87 9.47 13.62 -0.13
CA GLU A 87 9.53 12.71 1.01
C GLU A 87 8.30 12.87 1.91
N ILE A 88 7.75 11.74 2.33
CA ILE A 88 6.73 11.72 3.36
C ILE A 88 7.47 11.70 4.70
N PRO A 89 7.22 12.68 5.60
CA PRO A 89 7.96 12.75 6.87
C PRO A 89 7.84 11.47 7.68
N SER A 90 8.94 11.08 8.31
CA SER A 90 9.01 9.83 9.09
C SER A 90 8.06 9.78 10.28
N GLU A 91 7.55 10.92 10.71
CA GLU A 91 6.54 10.97 11.77
C GLU A 91 5.21 10.37 11.35
N ASN A 92 5.00 10.13 10.04
CA ASN A 92 3.76 9.59 9.51
C ASN A 92 3.75 8.06 9.39
N TYR A 93 4.83 7.41 9.76
CA TYR A 93 4.90 5.95 9.72
C TYR A 93 5.93 5.43 10.72
N ASP A 94 5.78 4.16 11.06
CA ASP A 94 6.72 3.43 11.92
C ASP A 94 7.33 2.27 11.16
N ILE A 95 8.61 2.02 11.38
CA ILE A 95 9.32 0.89 10.80
C ILE A 95 9.81 0.00 11.95
N VAL A 96 9.40 -1.27 11.92
CA VAL A 96 9.78 -2.26 12.92
C VAL A 96 10.35 -3.48 12.22
N GLU A 97 11.45 -3.98 12.76
CA GLU A 97 12.07 -5.20 12.24
C GLU A 97 11.93 -6.31 13.27
N VAL A 98 11.30 -7.40 12.88
CA VAL A 98 11.06 -8.55 13.76
C VAL A 98 11.27 -9.84 12.97
N ALA A 99 12.17 -10.70 13.47
CA ALA A 99 12.39 -12.05 12.92
C ALA A 99 12.58 -12.09 11.39
N GLY A 100 13.42 -11.19 10.87
CA GLY A 100 13.72 -11.14 9.44
C GLY A 100 12.67 -10.51 8.56
N LYS A 101 11.64 -9.94 9.17
CA LYS A 101 10.61 -9.18 8.47
C LYS A 101 10.70 -7.72 8.85
N VAL A 102 10.42 -6.85 7.90
CA VAL A 102 10.30 -5.43 8.16
C VAL A 102 8.83 -5.04 7.98
N GLU A 103 8.27 -4.41 8.99
CA GLU A 103 6.93 -3.87 8.95
C GLU A 103 6.99 -2.36 8.88
N LEU A 104 6.34 -1.79 7.86
CA LEU A 104 6.18 -0.35 7.74
C LEU A 104 4.70 -0.06 7.90
N LYS A 105 4.35 0.63 8.97
CA LYS A 105 2.96 0.93 9.29
C LYS A 105 2.73 2.44 9.20
N PHE A 106 1.83 2.84 8.31
CA PHE A 106 1.42 4.23 8.22
C PHE A 106 0.40 4.56 9.31
N LYS A 107 0.40 5.81 9.75
CA LYS A 107 -0.63 6.29 10.68
C LYS A 107 -2.01 6.24 10.01
N ASP A 108 -3.05 6.14 10.84
CA ASP A 108 -4.43 5.97 10.35
C ASP A 108 -4.95 7.15 9.52
N ASP A 109 -4.32 8.32 9.64
CA ASP A 109 -4.71 9.52 8.90
C ASP A 109 -3.95 9.70 7.57
N ILE A 110 -3.20 8.68 7.14
CA ILE A 110 -2.55 8.67 5.84
C ILE A 110 -3.42 7.90 4.87
N TYR A 111 -3.89 8.58 3.83
CA TYR A 111 -4.83 8.03 2.86
C TYR A 111 -4.24 7.95 1.47
N ILE A 112 -4.62 6.91 0.71
CA ILE A 112 -4.39 6.85 -0.73
C ILE A 112 -5.73 6.97 -1.43
N LEU A 113 -5.88 8.05 -2.18
CA LEU A 113 -7.09 8.34 -2.94
C LEU A 113 -7.17 7.45 -4.18
N GLY A 114 -8.37 6.95 -4.46
CA GLY A 114 -8.60 6.15 -5.66
C GLY A 114 -8.33 6.92 -6.94
N LYS A 115 -7.83 6.23 -7.95
CA LYS A 115 -7.53 6.83 -9.26
C LYS A 115 -8.75 7.52 -9.84
N ASN A 116 -8.51 8.69 -10.44
CA ASN A 116 -9.54 9.48 -11.12
C ASN A 116 -10.69 9.93 -10.21
N SER A 117 -10.45 9.94 -8.91
CA SER A 117 -11.46 10.41 -7.96
C SER A 117 -11.48 11.92 -7.88
N ASN A 118 -12.68 12.46 -7.66
CA ASN A 118 -12.80 13.83 -7.19
C ASN A 118 -12.51 13.82 -5.70
N LYS A 119 -11.51 14.56 -5.29
CA LYS A 119 -11.03 14.53 -3.91
C LYS A 119 -12.11 14.91 -2.91
N GLN A 120 -12.78 16.05 -3.14
CA GLN A 120 -13.77 16.54 -2.18
C GLN A 120 -14.97 15.61 -2.07
N THR A 121 -15.51 15.17 -3.19
CA THR A 121 -16.66 14.27 -3.20
C THR A 121 -16.32 12.93 -2.55
N THR A 122 -15.14 12.41 -2.83
CA THR A 122 -14.70 11.13 -2.25
C THR A 122 -14.52 11.26 -0.75
N LEU A 123 -13.94 12.36 -0.28
CA LEU A 123 -13.80 12.60 1.15
C LEU A 123 -15.15 12.70 1.83
N ASP A 124 -16.06 13.47 1.29
CA ASP A 124 -17.39 13.65 1.87
C ASP A 124 -18.13 12.32 1.99
N LYS A 125 -18.04 11.50 0.95
CA LYS A 125 -18.70 10.20 0.90
C LYS A 125 -18.14 9.20 1.90
N ASN A 126 -16.87 9.32 2.26
CA ASN A 126 -16.21 8.41 3.19
C ASN A 126 -16.18 8.92 4.63
N ASP A 127 -16.92 9.96 4.89
CA ASP A 127 -17.11 10.53 6.24
C ASP A 127 -15.78 10.91 6.91
N ILE A 128 -15.13 11.91 6.41
CA ILE A 128 -13.80 12.25 6.78
C ILE A 128 -13.66 13.57 7.38
N PRO A 129 -12.55 14.01 7.70
CA PRO A 129 -11.32 13.69 8.34
C PRO A 129 -10.93 14.73 9.38
N SER A 130 -9.84 14.46 10.08
CA SER A 130 -9.24 15.45 10.97
C SER A 130 -8.34 16.40 10.17
N ALA A 131 -7.89 17.47 10.84
CA ALA A 131 -6.95 18.41 10.23
C ALA A 131 -5.58 17.77 9.94
N SER A 132 -5.27 16.64 10.58
CA SER A 132 -4.00 15.93 10.38
C SER A 132 -4.01 14.96 9.22
N THR A 133 -5.18 14.73 8.60
CA THR A 133 -5.30 13.77 7.49
C THR A 133 -4.51 14.24 6.28
N LYS A 134 -3.69 13.33 5.74
CA LYS A 134 -2.90 13.56 4.54
C LYS A 134 -3.33 12.60 3.46
N ILE A 135 -3.52 13.14 2.25
CA ILE A 135 -4.10 12.40 1.14
C ILE A 135 -3.12 12.39 -0.01
N TYR A 136 -2.80 11.18 -0.48
CA TYR A 136 -1.86 10.96 -1.57
C TYR A 136 -2.53 10.18 -2.68
N ASP A 137 -2.06 10.38 -3.91
CA ASP A 137 -2.50 9.59 -5.07
C ASP A 137 -1.67 8.31 -5.20
N LYS A 138 -0.44 8.35 -4.72
CA LYS A 138 0.50 7.25 -4.78
C LYS A 138 1.52 7.38 -3.66
N ILE A 139 1.95 6.25 -3.14
CA ILE A 139 3.07 6.19 -2.20
C ILE A 139 4.15 5.30 -2.83
N THR A 140 5.37 5.81 -2.89
CA THR A 140 6.52 5.08 -3.41
C THR A 140 7.48 4.78 -2.28
N ILE A 141 7.84 3.50 -2.14
CA ILE A 141 8.78 3.05 -1.12
C ILE A 141 9.99 2.44 -1.82
N THR A 142 11.17 2.88 -1.43
CA THR A 142 12.42 2.31 -1.94
C THR A 142 13.25 1.78 -0.79
N TYR A 143 13.98 0.70 -1.05
CA TYR A 143 14.89 0.11 -0.06
C TYR A 143 15.95 -0.72 -0.75
N ASP A 144 17.05 -0.94 -0.05
CA ASP A 144 18.18 -1.72 -0.52
C ASP A 144 18.21 -3.09 0.15
N VAL A 145 18.52 -4.12 -0.65
CA VAL A 145 18.76 -5.47 -0.17
C VAL A 145 20.16 -5.87 -0.62
N GLU A 146 20.98 -6.35 0.30
CA GLU A 146 22.30 -6.85 -0.01
C GLU A 146 22.29 -8.37 0.01
N LYS A 147 22.84 -8.99 -1.03
CA LYS A 147 22.96 -10.44 -1.10
C LYS A 147 24.34 -10.83 -1.62
N GLU A 148 24.72 -12.09 -1.42
CA GLU A 148 25.93 -12.62 -2.00
C GLU A 148 25.76 -12.78 -3.51
N LYS A 149 26.79 -12.39 -4.25
CA LYS A 149 26.81 -12.50 -5.70
C LYS A 149 26.61 -13.95 -6.12
N GLY A 150 25.71 -14.16 -7.08
CA GLY A 150 25.42 -15.49 -7.62
C GLY A 150 24.48 -16.34 -6.82
N LYS A 151 23.97 -15.86 -5.67
CA LYS A 151 22.94 -16.56 -4.90
C LYS A 151 21.57 -15.99 -5.19
N ASP A 152 20.57 -16.87 -5.24
CA ASP A 152 19.19 -16.43 -5.40
C ASP A 152 18.67 -15.81 -4.10
N SER A 153 18.00 -14.71 -4.22
CA SER A 153 17.30 -14.13 -3.09
C SER A 153 15.84 -13.87 -3.48
N LYS A 154 14.96 -13.87 -2.49
CA LYS A 154 13.54 -13.65 -2.71
C LYS A 154 13.05 -12.54 -1.80
N SER A 155 12.31 -11.61 -2.39
CA SER A 155 11.68 -10.52 -1.66
C SER A 155 10.18 -10.66 -1.81
N THR A 156 9.50 -10.78 -0.67
CA THR A 156 8.03 -10.93 -0.62
C THR A 156 7.44 -9.73 0.07
N THR A 157 6.46 -9.11 -0.57
CA THR A 157 5.80 -7.92 -0.07
C THR A 157 4.32 -8.20 0.14
N ILE A 158 3.80 -7.86 1.31
CA ILE A 158 2.38 -7.94 1.62
C ILE A 158 1.93 -6.57 2.08
N VAL A 159 0.87 -6.04 1.45
CA VAL A 159 0.29 -4.76 1.86
C VAL A 159 -1.15 -4.98 2.29
N ASN A 160 -1.46 -4.54 3.49
CA ASN A 160 -2.80 -4.56 4.06
C ASN A 160 -3.33 -3.13 4.14
N SER A 161 -4.62 -2.98 3.95
CA SER A 161 -5.30 -1.72 4.20
C SER A 161 -6.67 -2.00 4.81
N ASN A 162 -7.49 -0.97 4.93
CA ASN A 162 -8.80 -1.09 5.57
C ASN A 162 -9.69 -2.21 4.99
N ASP A 163 -9.57 -2.51 3.68
CA ASP A 163 -10.40 -3.54 3.05
C ASP A 163 -9.67 -4.43 2.06
N ASN A 164 -8.35 -4.34 1.98
CA ASN A 164 -7.57 -5.06 0.97
C ASN A 164 -6.28 -5.63 1.52
N THR A 165 -5.92 -6.78 0.97
CA THR A 165 -4.60 -7.39 1.18
C THR A 165 -4.05 -7.79 -0.16
N ILE A 166 -2.82 -7.42 -0.45
CA ILE A 166 -2.14 -7.76 -1.69
C ILE A 166 -0.78 -8.36 -1.39
N ASP A 167 -0.50 -9.50 -2.01
CA ASP A 167 0.78 -10.17 -1.93
C ASP A 167 1.54 -9.97 -3.23
N GLU A 168 2.82 -9.68 -3.13
CA GLU A 168 3.68 -9.54 -4.29
C GLU A 168 5.03 -10.21 -4.02
N ASP A 169 5.38 -11.19 -4.83
CA ASP A 169 6.62 -11.95 -4.70
C ASP A 169 7.58 -11.64 -5.84
N ARG A 170 8.88 -11.49 -5.50
CA ARG A 170 9.96 -11.31 -6.47
C ARG A 170 11.19 -12.11 -6.05
N LYS A 171 11.91 -12.58 -7.03
CA LYS A 171 13.18 -13.30 -6.82
C LYS A 171 14.36 -12.47 -7.28
#